data_7024cea069d60d014f1aea469cbece99
#
_entry.id   7024cea069d60d014f1aea469cbece99
#
_cell.length_a   1.000
_cell.length_b   1.000
_cell.length_c   1.000
_cell.angle_alpha   90.00
_cell.angle_beta   90.00
_cell.angle_gamma   90.00
#
_symmetry.space_group_name_H-M   'P 1'
#
loop_
_entity.id
_entity.type
_entity.pdbx_description
1 polymer ?
#
loop_
_entity_poly.entity_id
_entity_poly.type
_entity_poly.pdbx_seq_one_letter_code
_entity_poly.pdbx_strand_id
1 'polypeptide(L)'
;AQNNADRLVIDGGRATGKTILNLVNTGNSASGLATSGKGIQVVEAINGATTEEGAFVQGNKLQAGAFNYSLNRDSDESWYLRSENAYRAEVPLYASMLTQAMDYDRILAGSRSHQTGVNGENNSVRLSIQGGHLGHDNNGGIARGATPESSGSYGFVRLEGDPLRTEVAGMSVTAGIYGAAGHSSVDVKDDDASRAGTVRDDAGSLGGYLNLTHTSSGLWADIVALGTRHSMK
;
A
#
# COMPACT_ATOMS: atom_id res chain seq x y z
N ALA A 1 -18.66 19.37 -8.34
CA ALA A 1 -17.98 20.36 -7.48
C ALA A 1 -17.48 21.47 -8.37
N GLN A 2 -17.82 22.71 -8.09
CA GLN A 2 -17.29 23.85 -8.83
C GLN A 2 -15.84 24.06 -8.37
N ASN A 3 -14.88 23.88 -9.29
CA ASN A 3 -13.49 24.23 -9.08
C ASN A 3 -13.37 25.76 -9.21
N ASN A 4 -13.88 26.52 -8.23
CA ASN A 4 -13.73 27.96 -8.18
C ASN A 4 -12.42 28.27 -7.44
N ALA A 5 -11.57 29.02 -8.11
CA ALA A 5 -10.37 29.59 -7.53
C ALA A 5 -10.35 31.10 -7.85
N ASP A 6 -9.74 31.88 -6.97
CA ASP A 6 -9.37 33.25 -7.31
C ASP A 6 -8.35 33.18 -8.46
N ARG A 7 -8.46 34.14 -9.39
CA ARG A 7 -7.62 34.19 -10.58
C ARG A 7 -6.86 35.49 -10.67
N LEU A 8 -5.58 35.37 -10.96
CA LEU A 8 -4.77 36.49 -11.42
C LEU A 8 -4.99 36.62 -12.93
N VAL A 9 -5.47 37.78 -13.39
CA VAL A 9 -5.68 38.01 -14.82
C VAL A 9 -4.56 38.89 -15.36
N ILE A 10 -3.96 38.45 -16.48
CA ILE A 10 -2.97 39.25 -17.24
C ILE A 10 -3.65 39.67 -18.54
N ASP A 11 -3.94 40.95 -18.64
CA ASP A 11 -4.64 41.52 -19.77
C ASP A 11 -3.65 42.19 -20.74
N GLY A 12 -3.30 41.46 -21.83
CA GLY A 12 -2.29 41.88 -22.76
C GLY A 12 -0.86 41.87 -22.16
N GLY A 13 0.13 42.18 -22.99
CA GLY A 13 1.53 42.28 -22.57
C GLY A 13 2.19 40.93 -22.30
N ARG A 14 3.31 40.96 -21.54
CA ARG A 14 4.13 39.78 -21.27
C ARG A 14 4.52 39.69 -19.80
N ALA A 15 4.21 38.57 -19.17
CA ALA A 15 4.69 38.26 -17.83
C ALA A 15 6.07 37.60 -17.92
N THR A 16 7.07 38.20 -17.30
CA THR A 16 8.45 37.72 -17.26
C THR A 16 8.99 37.70 -15.83
N GLY A 17 10.13 37.06 -15.63
CA GLY A 17 10.75 36.97 -14.33
C GLY A 17 10.18 35.81 -13.50
N LYS A 18 10.08 36.00 -12.17
CA LYS A 18 9.64 34.96 -11.25
C LYS A 18 8.72 35.54 -10.16
N THR A 19 7.47 35.09 -10.22
CA THR A 19 6.45 35.41 -9.19
C THR A 19 6.12 34.15 -8.39
N ILE A 20 6.23 34.24 -7.08
CA ILE A 20 5.87 33.12 -6.18
C ILE A 20 4.40 33.24 -5.82
N LEU A 21 3.62 32.21 -6.15
CA LEU A 21 2.20 32.11 -5.80
C LEU A 21 2.03 31.22 -4.57
N ASN A 22 1.54 31.77 -3.49
CA ASN A 22 1.11 31.04 -2.31
C ASN A 22 -0.38 30.73 -2.43
N LEU A 23 -0.71 29.46 -2.58
CA LEU A 23 -2.04 28.97 -2.85
C LEU A 23 -2.66 28.39 -1.58
N VAL A 24 -3.87 28.81 -1.25
CA VAL A 24 -4.57 28.37 -0.03
C VAL A 24 -5.87 27.68 -0.42
N ASN A 25 -6.07 26.48 0.06
CA ASN A 25 -7.38 25.82 -0.03
C ASN A 25 -8.29 26.33 1.10
N THR A 26 -9.29 27.15 0.75
CA THR A 26 -10.27 27.67 1.70
C THR A 26 -11.48 26.74 1.89
N GLY A 27 -11.54 25.66 1.11
CA GLY A 27 -12.58 24.62 1.23
C GLY A 27 -12.23 23.53 2.23
N ASN A 28 -13.04 22.46 2.20
CA ASN A 28 -12.76 21.29 3.04
C ASN A 28 -11.53 20.54 2.50
N SER A 29 -10.43 20.58 3.25
CA SER A 29 -9.17 19.90 2.89
C SER A 29 -9.29 18.38 2.80
N ALA A 30 -10.32 17.78 3.41
CA ALA A 30 -10.56 16.34 3.35
C ALA A 30 -11.26 15.89 2.06
N SER A 31 -11.81 16.81 1.26
CA SER A 31 -12.65 16.49 0.07
C SER A 31 -11.99 16.87 -1.26
N GLY A 32 -10.68 16.74 -1.38
CA GLY A 32 -9.97 16.95 -2.64
C GLY A 32 -10.38 15.93 -3.72
N LEU A 33 -10.47 16.40 -4.97
CA LEU A 33 -10.80 15.58 -6.13
C LEU A 33 -9.69 15.68 -7.17
N ALA A 34 -9.53 14.60 -7.95
CA ALA A 34 -8.66 14.66 -9.13
C ALA A 34 -9.15 15.77 -10.07
N THR A 35 -8.21 16.52 -10.63
CA THR A 35 -8.52 17.51 -11.66
C THR A 35 -8.78 16.82 -12.99
N SER A 36 -9.65 17.44 -13.81
CA SER A 36 -9.93 16.99 -15.18
C SER A 36 -9.63 18.08 -16.19
N GLY A 37 -9.39 17.72 -17.43
CA GLY A 37 -9.06 18.65 -18.50
C GLY A 37 -7.77 19.43 -18.20
N LYS A 38 -7.83 20.75 -18.33
CA LYS A 38 -6.69 21.64 -18.06
C LYS A 38 -6.38 21.82 -16.57
N GLY A 39 -7.30 21.45 -15.67
CA GLY A 39 -7.17 21.67 -14.23
C GLY A 39 -7.92 22.89 -13.73
N ILE A 40 -7.50 23.42 -12.57
CA ILE A 40 -8.09 24.60 -11.94
C ILE A 40 -7.28 25.84 -12.35
N GLN A 41 -7.86 26.75 -13.10
CA GLN A 41 -7.17 27.96 -13.57
C GLN A 41 -6.94 28.94 -12.43
N VAL A 42 -5.68 29.35 -12.22
CA VAL A 42 -5.26 30.30 -11.20
C VAL A 42 -4.58 31.54 -11.78
N VAL A 43 -4.00 31.42 -12.99
CA VAL A 43 -3.54 32.57 -13.77
C VAL A 43 -4.18 32.50 -15.15
N GLU A 44 -4.84 33.56 -15.56
CA GLU A 44 -5.54 33.66 -16.85
C GLU A 44 -4.84 34.72 -17.72
N ALA A 45 -4.39 34.32 -18.90
CA ALA A 45 -3.83 35.21 -19.90
C ALA A 45 -4.91 35.55 -20.94
N ILE A 46 -5.24 36.84 -21.13
CA ILE A 46 -6.25 37.32 -22.06
C ILE A 46 -5.69 38.38 -23.00
N ASN A 47 -6.43 38.70 -24.08
CA ASN A 47 -6.12 39.76 -25.02
C ASN A 47 -4.67 39.69 -25.58
N GLY A 48 -4.19 38.47 -25.90
CA GLY A 48 -2.87 38.26 -26.44
C GLY A 48 -1.71 38.36 -25.42
N ALA A 49 -2.05 38.27 -24.13
CA ALA A 49 -1.03 38.18 -23.08
C ALA A 49 -0.20 36.91 -23.24
N THR A 50 1.09 37.01 -22.95
CA THR A 50 2.03 35.88 -22.95
C THR A 50 2.69 35.72 -21.59
N THR A 51 3.01 34.49 -21.20
CA THR A 51 3.74 34.21 -19.96
C THR A 51 5.00 33.40 -20.27
N GLU A 52 6.12 33.72 -19.65
CA GLU A 52 7.33 32.91 -19.76
C GLU A 52 7.19 31.64 -18.92
N GLU A 53 7.87 30.58 -19.36
CA GLU A 53 8.04 29.37 -18.57
C GLU A 53 8.82 29.73 -17.28
N GLY A 54 8.20 29.44 -16.12
CA GLY A 54 8.77 29.84 -14.81
C GLY A 54 8.39 31.25 -14.33
N ALA A 55 7.60 32.03 -15.09
CA ALA A 55 7.10 33.33 -14.64
C ALA A 55 6.28 33.23 -13.35
N PHE A 56 5.61 32.11 -13.14
CA PHE A 56 4.90 31.78 -11.91
C PHE A 56 5.41 30.47 -11.31
N VAL A 57 5.67 30.46 -10.01
CA VAL A 57 6.17 29.30 -9.28
C VAL A 57 5.31 29.11 -8.03
N GLN A 58 4.93 27.89 -7.77
CA GLN A 58 4.21 27.54 -6.55
C GLN A 58 5.11 27.69 -5.32
N GLY A 59 4.69 28.52 -4.36
CA GLY A 59 5.48 28.81 -3.16
C GLY A 59 5.24 27.85 -2.00
N ASN A 60 4.13 27.12 -2.03
CA ASN A 60 3.75 26.19 -0.95
C ASN A 60 3.16 24.89 -1.51
N LYS A 61 3.29 23.80 -0.77
CA LYS A 61 2.63 22.54 -1.08
C LYS A 61 1.12 22.68 -0.88
N LEU A 62 0.34 22.37 -1.91
CA LEU A 62 -1.12 22.39 -1.86
C LEU A 62 -1.66 20.96 -1.90
N GLN A 63 -2.43 20.60 -0.89
CA GLN A 63 -2.99 19.26 -0.71
C GLN A 63 -4.48 19.34 -0.38
N ALA A 64 -5.28 18.44 -0.97
CA ALA A 64 -6.66 18.23 -0.57
C ALA A 64 -7.09 16.79 -0.84
N GLY A 65 -7.78 16.17 0.12
CA GLY A 65 -8.11 14.75 0.08
C GLY A 65 -6.84 13.89 -0.08
N ALA A 66 -6.87 12.99 -1.04
CA ALA A 66 -5.75 12.10 -1.37
C ALA A 66 -4.73 12.72 -2.36
N PHE A 67 -4.94 13.97 -2.81
CA PHE A 67 -4.19 14.54 -3.93
C PHE A 67 -3.23 15.66 -3.53
N ASN A 68 -2.10 15.69 -4.24
CA ASN A 68 -1.23 16.86 -4.33
C ASN A 68 -1.61 17.66 -5.58
N TYR A 69 -1.52 18.98 -5.52
CA TYR A 69 -1.77 19.85 -6.67
C TYR A 69 -0.52 20.64 -7.00
N SER A 70 -0.13 20.59 -8.27
CA SER A 70 1.03 21.30 -8.82
C SER A 70 0.58 22.37 -9.80
N LEU A 71 1.33 23.49 -9.83
CA LEU A 71 1.10 24.59 -10.76
C LEU A 71 1.79 24.31 -12.10
N ASN A 72 1.03 24.29 -13.17
CA ASN A 72 1.53 24.00 -14.51
C ASN A 72 1.04 25.06 -15.51
N ARG A 73 1.95 25.51 -16.40
CA ARG A 73 1.63 26.35 -17.56
C ARG A 73 1.00 25.49 -18.66
N ASP A 74 0.03 26.05 -19.39
CA ASP A 74 -0.57 25.41 -20.55
C ASP A 74 -0.25 26.17 -21.84
N SER A 75 -0.57 25.62 -22.98
CA SER A 75 -0.36 26.18 -24.32
C SER A 75 -1.14 27.48 -24.56
N ASP A 76 -2.16 27.79 -23.75
CA ASP A 76 -2.92 29.01 -23.79
C ASP A 76 -2.32 30.16 -22.95
N GLU A 77 -1.05 30.03 -22.57
CA GLU A 77 -0.30 30.99 -21.73
C GLU A 77 -0.80 31.11 -20.30
N SER A 78 -1.89 30.42 -19.95
CA SER A 78 -2.49 30.41 -18.63
C SER A 78 -1.88 29.34 -17.73
N TRP A 79 -2.09 29.45 -16.40
CA TRP A 79 -1.54 28.53 -15.42
C TRP A 79 -2.63 27.85 -14.63
N TYR A 80 -2.48 26.53 -14.47
CA TYR A 80 -3.49 25.66 -13.89
C TYR A 80 -2.90 24.81 -12.77
N LEU A 81 -3.69 24.58 -11.73
CA LEU A 81 -3.42 23.55 -10.74
C LEU A 81 -3.87 22.20 -11.29
N ARG A 82 -3.00 21.23 -11.26
CA ARG A 82 -3.25 19.84 -11.70
C ARG A 82 -2.89 18.86 -10.60
N SER A 83 -3.74 17.84 -10.46
CA SER A 83 -3.51 16.72 -9.54
C SER A 83 -3.06 15.46 -10.30
N GLU A 84 -2.33 15.61 -11.39
CA GLU A 84 -1.93 14.52 -12.28
C GLU A 84 -1.16 13.44 -11.48
N ASN A 85 -1.87 12.34 -11.21
CA ASN A 85 -1.35 11.12 -10.55
C ASN A 85 -0.49 11.36 -9.28
N ALA A 86 -0.58 12.54 -8.70
CA ALA A 86 0.19 12.91 -7.53
C ALA A 86 -0.64 12.67 -6.26
N TYR A 87 -0.66 11.43 -5.79
CA TYR A 87 -1.22 11.14 -4.49
C TYR A 87 -0.33 11.70 -3.37
N ARG A 88 -0.92 11.92 -2.22
CA ARG A 88 -0.15 12.21 -1.00
C ARG A 88 0.62 10.95 -0.59
N ALA A 89 1.81 11.14 -0.02
CA ALA A 89 2.68 10.02 0.39
C ALA A 89 2.01 9.03 1.37
N GLU A 90 0.98 9.47 2.10
CA GLU A 90 0.23 8.60 3.01
C GLU A 90 -0.67 7.59 2.26
N VAL A 91 -1.07 7.87 1.01
CA VAL A 91 -1.95 6.98 0.24
C VAL A 91 -1.28 5.65 -0.08
N PRO A 92 -0.07 5.61 -0.67
CA PRO A 92 0.65 4.36 -0.87
C PRO A 92 0.96 3.65 0.44
N LEU A 93 1.24 4.35 1.54
CA LEU A 93 1.45 3.73 2.84
C LEU A 93 0.21 2.98 3.33
N TYR A 94 -0.98 3.61 3.30
CA TYR A 94 -2.22 2.94 3.70
C TYR A 94 -2.59 1.77 2.78
N ALA A 95 -2.36 1.90 1.48
CA ALA A 95 -2.61 0.82 0.52
C ALA A 95 -1.68 -0.39 0.79
N SER A 96 -0.43 -0.16 1.13
CA SER A 96 0.53 -1.24 1.41
C SER A 96 0.30 -1.91 2.77
N MET A 97 -0.29 -1.23 3.77
CA MET A 97 -0.61 -1.84 5.07
C MET A 97 -1.47 -3.09 4.92
N LEU A 98 -2.56 -3.00 4.15
CA LEU A 98 -3.45 -4.15 3.94
C LEU A 98 -2.75 -5.30 3.23
N THR A 99 -1.98 -4.98 2.19
CA THR A 99 -1.22 -5.98 1.42
C THR A 99 -0.18 -6.67 2.29
N GLN A 100 0.55 -5.90 3.11
CA GLN A 100 1.55 -6.44 4.04
C GLN A 100 0.93 -7.39 5.07
N ALA A 101 -0.24 -7.04 5.64
CA ALA A 101 -0.97 -7.91 6.56
C ALA A 101 -1.38 -9.23 5.89
N MET A 102 -1.97 -9.15 4.69
CA MET A 102 -2.40 -10.32 3.94
C MET A 102 -1.23 -11.24 3.54
N ASP A 103 -0.10 -10.67 3.15
CA ASP A 103 1.10 -11.44 2.81
C ASP A 103 1.70 -12.13 4.02
N TYR A 104 1.79 -11.43 5.15
CA TYR A 104 2.24 -12.01 6.40
C TYR A 104 1.36 -13.21 6.80
N ASP A 105 0.04 -13.04 6.80
CA ASP A 105 -0.91 -14.10 7.15
C ASP A 105 -0.84 -15.29 6.18
N ARG A 106 -0.71 -15.03 4.89
CA ARG A 106 -0.55 -16.07 3.87
C ARG A 106 0.73 -16.87 4.08
N ILE A 107 1.84 -16.19 4.38
CA ILE A 107 3.12 -16.85 4.65
C ILE A 107 3.03 -17.67 5.94
N LEU A 108 2.45 -17.12 7.00
CA LEU A 108 2.27 -17.83 8.26
C LEU A 108 1.39 -19.09 8.09
N ALA A 109 0.28 -19.00 7.35
CA ALA A 109 -0.56 -20.14 7.03
C ALA A 109 0.18 -21.17 6.16
N GLY A 110 0.83 -20.73 5.09
CA GLY A 110 1.52 -21.59 4.11
C GLY A 110 2.80 -22.24 4.65
N SER A 111 3.44 -21.66 5.66
CA SER A 111 4.66 -22.22 6.24
C SER A 111 4.51 -23.60 6.89
N ARG A 112 3.27 -24.05 7.06
CA ARG A 112 2.95 -25.41 7.55
C ARG A 112 3.06 -26.50 6.51
N SER A 113 2.66 -26.25 5.26
CA SER A 113 2.56 -27.28 4.23
C SER A 113 3.88 -27.98 3.91
N HIS A 114 5.01 -27.39 4.24
CA HIS A 114 6.34 -27.99 4.07
C HIS A 114 6.77 -28.91 5.21
N GLN A 115 6.00 -29.02 6.30
CA GLN A 115 6.40 -29.79 7.49
C GLN A 115 5.61 -31.10 7.64
N THR A 116 4.65 -31.39 6.80
CA THR A 116 3.80 -32.59 6.85
C THR A 116 4.51 -33.89 6.44
N GLY A 117 5.76 -33.85 6.06
CA GLY A 117 6.52 -35.01 5.59
C GLY A 117 7.54 -35.58 6.55
N VAL A 118 7.71 -35.06 7.74
CA VAL A 118 8.76 -35.56 8.67
C VAL A 118 8.15 -36.51 9.69
N ASN A 119 8.44 -37.78 9.49
CA ASN A 119 8.21 -38.85 10.42
C ASN A 119 8.72 -38.53 11.81
N GLY A 120 7.84 -38.32 12.74
CA GLY A 120 8.15 -38.21 14.14
C GLY A 120 7.05 -38.86 14.93
N GLU A 121 7.30 -40.04 15.42
CA GLU A 121 6.46 -40.66 16.45
C GLU A 121 6.32 -39.65 17.60
N ASN A 122 5.08 -39.32 17.93
CA ASN A 122 4.68 -38.66 19.18
C ASN A 122 5.14 -37.26 19.54
N ASN A 123 5.50 -36.38 18.61
CA ASN A 123 5.74 -34.99 19.00
C ASN A 123 4.48 -34.15 18.81
N SER A 124 3.78 -33.95 19.90
CA SER A 124 2.60 -33.08 19.95
C SER A 124 2.91 -31.58 19.98
N VAL A 125 4.19 -31.17 20.13
CA VAL A 125 4.57 -29.75 20.24
C VAL A 125 5.78 -29.45 19.34
N ARG A 126 5.72 -28.37 18.57
CA ARG A 126 6.83 -27.88 17.71
C ARG A 126 7.00 -26.37 17.85
N LEU A 127 8.25 -25.94 17.87
CA LEU A 127 8.65 -24.54 17.77
C LEU A 127 9.32 -24.32 16.41
N SER A 128 8.90 -23.29 15.70
CA SER A 128 9.51 -22.89 14.43
C SER A 128 9.80 -21.40 14.40
N ILE A 129 10.91 -21.04 13.75
CA ILE A 129 11.31 -19.66 13.51
C ILE A 129 11.47 -19.52 12.00
N GLN A 130 10.85 -18.50 11.44
CA GLN A 130 10.95 -18.21 10.00
C GLN A 130 11.14 -16.73 9.77
N GLY A 131 11.94 -16.41 8.75
CA GLY A 131 12.13 -15.05 8.27
C GLY A 131 12.35 -15.06 6.76
N GLY A 132 12.11 -13.93 6.15
CA GLY A 132 12.25 -13.78 4.71
C GLY A 132 12.04 -12.36 4.25
N HIS A 133 11.86 -12.21 2.94
CA HIS A 133 11.65 -10.95 2.27
C HIS A 133 10.18 -10.80 1.86
N LEU A 134 9.65 -9.58 1.99
CA LEU A 134 8.36 -9.14 1.46
C LEU A 134 8.64 -8.08 0.39
N GLY A 135 7.94 -8.14 -0.73
CA GLY A 135 8.07 -7.12 -1.75
C GLY A 135 7.01 -7.24 -2.82
N HIS A 136 6.64 -6.08 -3.35
CA HIS A 136 5.76 -5.94 -4.50
C HIS A 136 6.39 -4.99 -5.49
N ASP A 137 6.45 -5.41 -6.75
CA ASP A 137 6.84 -4.55 -7.86
C ASP A 137 5.60 -3.87 -8.43
N ASN A 138 5.69 -2.56 -8.65
CA ASN A 138 4.61 -1.79 -9.20
C ASN A 138 4.87 -1.44 -10.67
N ASN A 139 4.21 -2.16 -11.58
CA ASN A 139 4.31 -1.90 -13.02
C ASN A 139 3.26 -0.91 -13.55
N GLY A 140 2.44 -0.30 -12.69
CA GLY A 140 1.29 0.47 -13.17
C GLY A 140 0.89 1.72 -12.39
N GLY A 141 1.50 2.01 -11.25
CA GLY A 141 1.10 3.08 -10.33
C GLY A 141 -0.22 2.82 -9.60
N ILE A 142 -0.43 3.47 -8.46
CA ILE A 142 -1.63 3.32 -7.62
C ILE A 142 -2.90 3.75 -8.38
N ALA A 143 -2.80 4.77 -9.24
CA ALA A 143 -3.91 5.27 -10.06
C ALA A 143 -4.53 4.20 -10.97
N ARG A 144 -3.81 3.11 -11.25
CA ARG A 144 -4.29 1.97 -12.04
C ARG A 144 -4.77 0.81 -11.19
N GLY A 145 -4.93 0.99 -9.88
CA GLY A 145 -5.34 -0.04 -8.94
C GLY A 145 -4.24 -1.05 -8.60
N ALA A 146 -2.99 -0.74 -8.90
CA ALA A 146 -1.85 -1.57 -8.54
C ALA A 146 -1.47 -1.38 -7.07
N THR A 147 -0.86 -2.40 -6.49
CA THR A 147 -0.24 -2.31 -5.17
C THR A 147 1.00 -1.41 -5.27
N PRO A 148 1.27 -0.53 -4.30
CA PRO A 148 2.48 0.28 -4.29
C PRO A 148 3.74 -0.59 -4.32
N GLU A 149 4.77 -0.10 -5.00
CA GLU A 149 6.08 -0.75 -4.93
C GLU A 149 6.58 -0.74 -3.49
N SER A 150 6.98 -1.91 -3.02
CA SER A 150 7.42 -2.05 -1.64
C SER A 150 8.45 -3.17 -1.49
N SER A 151 9.34 -3.01 -0.52
CA SER A 151 10.41 -3.96 -0.24
C SER A 151 10.76 -3.97 1.23
N GLY A 152 10.89 -5.16 1.81
CA GLY A 152 11.19 -5.29 3.23
C GLY A 152 11.39 -6.71 3.69
N SER A 153 11.25 -6.92 4.98
CA SER A 153 11.47 -8.22 5.61
C SER A 153 10.37 -8.55 6.62
N TYR A 154 10.23 -9.83 6.88
CA TYR A 154 9.39 -10.36 7.95
C TYR A 154 10.14 -11.41 8.76
N GLY A 155 9.68 -11.64 9.99
CA GLY A 155 10.09 -12.77 10.81
C GLY A 155 9.02 -13.11 11.82
N PHE A 156 8.88 -14.39 12.14
CA PHE A 156 7.98 -14.84 13.20
C PHE A 156 8.52 -16.09 13.91
N VAL A 157 8.03 -16.26 15.13
CA VAL A 157 8.17 -17.48 15.93
C VAL A 157 6.78 -18.09 16.06
N ARG A 158 6.67 -19.39 15.81
CA ARG A 158 5.42 -20.14 15.93
C ARG A 158 5.60 -21.34 16.84
N LEU A 159 4.67 -21.50 17.79
CA LEU A 159 4.54 -22.66 18.63
C LEU A 159 3.24 -23.36 18.23
N GLU A 160 3.32 -24.66 17.94
CA GLU A 160 2.18 -25.46 17.52
C GLU A 160 2.11 -26.79 18.25
N GLY A 161 0.92 -27.35 18.37
CA GLY A 161 0.67 -28.65 18.97
C GLY A 161 -0.41 -29.44 18.26
N ASP A 162 -0.24 -30.75 18.20
CA ASP A 162 -1.15 -31.72 17.58
C ASP A 162 -1.90 -32.51 18.65
N PRO A 163 -2.95 -31.98 19.28
CA PRO A 163 -3.70 -32.68 20.31
C PRO A 163 -4.50 -33.88 19.79
N LEU A 164 -4.76 -33.95 18.47
CA LEU A 164 -5.47 -35.03 17.84
C LEU A 164 -4.67 -35.62 16.68
N ARG A 165 -4.36 -36.91 16.81
CA ARG A 165 -3.81 -37.71 15.70
C ARG A 165 -4.50 -39.07 15.72
N THR A 166 -5.13 -39.44 14.60
CA THR A 166 -5.89 -40.69 14.47
C THR A 166 -5.88 -41.19 13.05
N GLU A 167 -6.15 -42.48 12.88
CA GLU A 167 -6.42 -43.08 11.57
C GLU A 167 -7.87 -43.53 11.49
N VAL A 168 -8.56 -43.15 10.42
CA VAL A 168 -9.95 -43.51 10.16
C VAL A 168 -10.10 -43.85 8.70
N ALA A 169 -10.56 -45.09 8.40
CA ALA A 169 -10.88 -45.58 7.04
C ALA A 169 -9.72 -45.38 6.03
N GLY A 170 -8.48 -45.62 6.43
CA GLY A 170 -7.29 -45.46 5.57
C GLY A 170 -6.85 -44.01 5.38
N MET A 171 -7.36 -43.11 6.18
CA MET A 171 -6.93 -41.73 6.24
C MET A 171 -6.25 -41.41 7.59
N SER A 172 -5.06 -40.89 7.53
CA SER A 172 -4.42 -40.26 8.68
C SER A 172 -4.97 -38.84 8.86
N VAL A 173 -5.50 -38.58 10.04
CA VAL A 173 -6.11 -37.31 10.41
C VAL A 173 -5.28 -36.67 11.55
N THR A 174 -4.77 -35.48 11.32
CA THR A 174 -4.07 -34.72 12.35
C THR A 174 -4.74 -33.36 12.50
N ALA A 175 -5.18 -33.03 13.70
CA ALA A 175 -5.69 -31.70 14.02
C ALA A 175 -4.87 -31.05 15.10
N GLY A 176 -4.64 -29.76 14.96
CA GLY A 176 -3.83 -29.01 15.90
C GLY A 176 -4.15 -27.54 15.97
N ILE A 177 -3.50 -26.90 16.93
CA ILE A 177 -3.56 -25.47 17.17
C ILE A 177 -2.17 -24.87 17.18
N TYR A 178 -2.07 -23.58 16.87
CA TYR A 178 -0.81 -22.83 16.98
C TYR A 178 -1.02 -21.39 17.42
N GLY A 179 0.01 -20.86 18.05
CA GLY A 179 0.19 -19.43 18.28
C GLY A 179 1.46 -18.93 17.61
N ALA A 180 1.45 -17.72 17.09
CA ALA A 180 2.62 -17.10 16.52
C ALA A 180 2.74 -15.63 16.92
N ALA A 181 3.97 -15.15 17.00
CA ALA A 181 4.28 -13.73 17.17
C ALA A 181 5.37 -13.35 16.18
N GLY A 182 5.25 -12.19 15.55
CA GLY A 182 6.20 -11.77 14.54
C GLY A 182 6.18 -10.28 14.29
N HIS A 183 7.12 -9.89 13.44
CA HIS A 183 7.34 -8.53 13.02
C HIS A 183 7.60 -8.48 11.52
N SER A 184 7.12 -7.42 10.87
CA SER A 184 7.50 -7.10 9.50
C SER A 184 7.74 -5.60 9.34
N SER A 185 8.63 -5.26 8.40
CA SER A 185 8.97 -3.87 8.08
C SER A 185 9.19 -3.75 6.59
N VAL A 186 8.46 -2.83 5.96
CA VAL A 186 8.45 -2.65 4.51
C VAL A 186 8.58 -1.18 4.17
N ASP A 187 9.58 -0.85 3.35
CA ASP A 187 9.73 0.47 2.75
C ASP A 187 8.82 0.56 1.51
N VAL A 188 8.06 1.64 1.42
CA VAL A 188 7.05 1.87 0.38
C VAL A 188 7.48 3.06 -0.47
N LYS A 189 7.33 2.92 -1.80
CA LYS A 189 7.59 3.98 -2.75
C LYS A 189 6.29 4.67 -3.20
N ASP A 190 6.43 5.92 -3.56
CA ASP A 190 5.39 6.72 -4.20
C ASP A 190 5.37 6.47 -5.73
N ASP A 191 4.40 7.02 -6.43
CA ASP A 191 4.24 6.88 -7.89
C ASP A 191 5.42 7.45 -8.69
N ASP A 192 6.17 8.40 -8.14
CA ASP A 192 7.40 8.95 -8.73
C ASP A 192 8.68 8.18 -8.36
N ALA A 193 8.51 6.99 -7.75
CA ALA A 193 9.59 6.16 -7.21
C ALA A 193 10.36 6.78 -6.02
N SER A 194 9.93 7.93 -5.51
CA SER A 194 10.46 8.47 -4.25
C SER A 194 9.99 7.63 -3.06
N ARG A 195 10.67 7.77 -1.93
CA ARG A 195 10.28 7.07 -0.71
C ARG A 195 9.05 7.70 -0.08
N ALA A 196 7.93 6.97 -0.06
CA ALA A 196 6.72 7.38 0.66
C ALA A 196 6.89 7.24 2.17
N GLY A 197 7.52 6.16 2.62
CA GLY A 197 7.78 5.88 4.03
C GLY A 197 8.04 4.41 4.32
N THR A 198 7.94 4.03 5.59
CA THR A 198 8.09 2.65 6.06
C THR A 198 6.85 2.25 6.85
N VAL A 199 6.28 1.11 6.53
CA VAL A 199 5.24 0.46 7.33
C VAL A 199 5.89 -0.63 8.18
N ARG A 200 5.66 -0.56 9.49
CA ARG A 200 6.09 -1.57 10.47
C ARG A 200 4.87 -2.22 11.09
N ASP A 201 4.91 -3.52 11.24
CA ASP A 201 3.83 -4.30 11.81
C ASP A 201 4.34 -5.26 12.88
N ASP A 202 3.72 -5.23 14.05
CA ASP A 202 3.87 -6.22 15.11
C ASP A 202 2.61 -7.08 15.12
N ALA A 203 2.75 -8.37 14.82
CA ALA A 203 1.64 -9.29 14.63
C ALA A 203 1.61 -10.39 15.69
N GLY A 204 0.41 -10.69 16.19
CA GLY A 204 0.14 -11.83 17.06
C GLY A 204 -0.99 -12.66 16.50
N SER A 205 -0.77 -13.97 16.30
CA SER A 205 -1.70 -14.86 15.60
C SER A 205 -2.08 -16.07 16.44
N LEU A 206 -3.32 -16.50 16.31
CA LEU A 206 -3.82 -17.79 16.77
C LEU A 206 -4.48 -18.52 15.62
N GLY A 207 -4.24 -19.81 15.49
CA GLY A 207 -4.83 -20.61 14.43
C GLY A 207 -5.02 -22.06 14.79
N GLY A 208 -5.76 -22.73 13.93
CA GLY A 208 -5.95 -24.17 13.96
C GLY A 208 -5.79 -24.78 12.58
N TYR A 209 -5.56 -26.07 12.53
CA TYR A 209 -5.38 -26.79 11.29
C TYR A 209 -5.91 -28.20 11.36
N LEU A 210 -6.25 -28.71 10.20
CA LEU A 210 -6.64 -30.10 9.95
C LEU A 210 -5.85 -30.61 8.75
N ASN A 211 -5.02 -31.61 8.97
CA ASN A 211 -4.33 -32.34 7.92
C ASN A 211 -5.00 -33.69 7.70
N LEU A 212 -5.29 -34.00 6.45
CA LEU A 212 -5.86 -35.27 6.00
C LEU A 212 -4.90 -35.88 4.99
N THR A 213 -4.44 -37.11 5.24
CA THR A 213 -3.55 -37.84 4.33
C THR A 213 -4.10 -39.25 4.09
N HIS A 214 -4.35 -39.57 2.83
CA HIS A 214 -4.77 -40.95 2.46
C HIS A 214 -3.55 -41.86 2.41
N THR A 215 -3.50 -42.85 3.27
CA THR A 215 -2.30 -43.67 3.55
C THR A 215 -1.81 -44.50 2.35
N SER A 216 -2.69 -44.95 1.47
CA SER A 216 -2.33 -45.80 0.33
C SER A 216 -1.97 -45.01 -0.95
N SER A 217 -2.63 -43.87 -1.22
CA SER A 217 -2.37 -43.05 -2.42
C SER A 217 -1.43 -41.89 -2.19
N GLY A 218 -1.18 -41.50 -0.93
CA GLY A 218 -0.38 -40.33 -0.58
C GLY A 218 -1.09 -39.00 -0.89
N LEU A 219 -2.37 -39.02 -1.28
CA LEU A 219 -3.14 -37.77 -1.43
C LEU A 219 -3.32 -37.09 -0.07
N TRP A 220 -3.13 -35.78 -0.03
CA TRP A 220 -3.25 -35.03 1.18
C TRP A 220 -4.05 -33.73 0.97
N ALA A 221 -4.62 -33.23 2.05
CA ALA A 221 -5.28 -31.93 2.11
C ALA A 221 -4.99 -31.27 3.45
N ASP A 222 -4.63 -30.00 3.42
CA ASP A 222 -4.45 -29.15 4.60
C ASP A 222 -5.52 -28.07 4.62
N ILE A 223 -6.19 -27.95 5.75
CA ILE A 223 -7.12 -26.87 6.05
C ILE A 223 -6.51 -26.07 7.20
N VAL A 224 -6.28 -24.78 7.00
CA VAL A 224 -5.74 -23.87 8.00
C VAL A 224 -6.69 -22.70 8.18
N ALA A 225 -6.99 -22.38 9.43
CA ALA A 225 -7.72 -21.18 9.80
C ALA A 225 -6.91 -20.41 10.83
N LEU A 226 -6.78 -19.08 10.63
CA LEU A 226 -6.07 -18.23 11.57
C LEU A 226 -6.77 -16.88 11.74
N GLY A 227 -6.52 -16.26 12.87
CA GLY A 227 -6.84 -14.87 13.13
C GLY A 227 -5.61 -14.16 13.64
N THR A 228 -5.29 -13.02 13.03
CA THR A 228 -4.12 -12.21 13.39
C THR A 228 -4.55 -10.82 13.85
N ARG A 229 -3.93 -10.34 14.91
CA ARG A 229 -3.98 -8.93 15.30
C ARG A 229 -2.71 -8.27 14.81
N HIS A 230 -2.87 -7.29 13.94
CA HIS A 230 -1.80 -6.43 13.42
C HIS A 230 -1.75 -5.11 14.18
N SER A 231 -0.55 -4.64 14.49
CA SER A 231 -0.28 -3.32 15.10
C SER A 231 0.68 -2.55 14.22
N MET A 232 0.11 -1.86 13.23
CA MET A 232 0.84 -1.14 12.20
C MET A 232 1.16 0.30 12.61
N LYS A 233 2.34 0.78 12.20
CA LYS A 233 2.86 2.15 12.45
C LYS A 233 3.54 2.68 11.20
#